data_29d11a0a1f695f2d0b1e8ef4455c2335
#
_entry.id   29d11a0a1f695f2d0b1e8ef4455c2335
#
_cell.length_a   1.000
_cell.length_b   1.000
_cell.length_c   1.000
_cell.angle_alpha   90.00
_cell.angle_beta   90.00
_cell.angle_gamma   90.00
#
_symmetry.space_group_name_H-M   'P 1'
#
loop_
_entity.id
_entity.type
_entity.pdbx_description
1 polymer ?
#
loop_
_entity_poly.entity_id
_entity_poly.type
_entity_poly.pdbx_seq_one_letter_code
_entity_poly.pdbx_strand_id
1 'polypeptide(L)'
;PMNFPFFIARRYLFSKKKHNAINIISGISVCGVALATMAMVCTLSVFNGFQDTVADLFTVFDPELKVTIAEGKVFDAQDPRIQAIRQMPEVDVLTETLEENAMVQYKDRQTMAVIKGVQNNFEQLTAIDSILYGAGEFLLNDSIVDYGVMGIELVSTLGTGIRFVDPLQIYIPKRSGKVNMANPAASFNMDYLYSPGVVFVVNQQ
;
A
#
# COMPACT_ATOMS: atom_id res chain seq x y z
N PRO A 1 12.11 23.86 -45.96
CA PRO A 1 13.41 23.64 -46.57
C PRO A 1 13.85 22.23 -46.22
N MET A 2 13.78 21.33 -47.24
CA MET A 2 14.31 19.97 -47.09
C MET A 2 15.83 20.06 -46.97
N ASN A 3 16.39 19.49 -45.92
CA ASN A 3 17.83 19.43 -45.73
C ASN A 3 18.46 18.62 -46.84
N PHE A 4 19.33 19.24 -47.60
CA PHE A 4 20.03 18.63 -48.78
C PHE A 4 20.68 17.26 -48.45
N PRO A 5 21.30 17.06 -47.29
CA PRO A 5 21.81 15.73 -46.91
C PRO A 5 20.72 14.65 -46.84
N PHE A 6 19.55 14.98 -46.32
CA PHE A 6 18.43 14.03 -46.22
C PHE A 6 17.86 13.66 -47.61
N PHE A 7 17.82 14.62 -48.51
CA PHE A 7 17.39 14.36 -49.89
C PHE A 7 18.34 13.41 -50.59
N ILE A 8 19.65 13.59 -50.43
CA ILE A 8 20.67 12.68 -51.03
C ILE A 8 20.57 11.30 -50.40
N ALA A 9 20.47 11.17 -49.08
CA ALA A 9 20.35 9.89 -48.39
C ALA A 9 19.13 9.10 -48.87
N ARG A 10 17.97 9.75 -48.98
CA ARG A 10 16.73 9.14 -49.47
C ARG A 10 16.88 8.65 -50.91
N ARG A 11 17.51 9.44 -51.79
CA ARG A 11 17.73 9.08 -53.21
C ARG A 11 18.69 7.93 -53.35
N TYR A 12 19.70 7.80 -52.50
CA TYR A 12 20.62 6.67 -52.45
C TYR A 12 19.96 5.39 -51.96
N LEU A 13 19.16 5.46 -50.94
CA LEU A 13 18.42 4.32 -50.36
C LEU A 13 17.42 3.69 -51.35
N PHE A 14 16.76 4.51 -52.19
CA PHE A 14 15.73 4.04 -53.15
C PHE A 14 16.18 4.04 -54.61
N SER A 15 17.49 4.12 -54.88
CA SER A 15 18.03 4.10 -56.22
C SER A 15 17.95 2.71 -56.87
N LYS A 16 17.25 2.59 -57.98
CA LYS A 16 17.02 1.36 -58.77
C LYS A 16 18.24 0.87 -59.57
N LYS A 17 19.47 1.10 -59.13
CA LYS A 17 20.66 0.57 -59.84
C LYS A 17 21.08 -0.78 -59.28
N LYS A 18 21.49 -1.66 -60.18
CA LYS A 18 21.88 -3.08 -60.17
C LYS A 18 22.63 -3.71 -58.96
N HIS A 19 22.52 -3.21 -57.74
CA HIS A 19 23.10 -3.84 -56.53
C HIS A 19 22.02 -4.12 -55.47
N ASN A 20 21.13 -5.05 -55.80
CA ASN A 20 20.06 -5.48 -54.87
C ASN A 20 20.60 -5.98 -53.51
N ALA A 21 21.81 -6.54 -53.47
CA ALA A 21 22.38 -7.08 -52.23
C ALA A 21 22.65 -6.00 -51.16
N ILE A 22 23.20 -4.85 -51.55
CA ILE A 22 23.49 -3.75 -50.59
C ILE A 22 22.20 -3.15 -50.03
N ASN A 23 21.18 -2.96 -50.86
CA ASN A 23 19.91 -2.43 -50.45
C ASN A 23 19.17 -3.41 -49.51
N ILE A 24 19.27 -4.70 -49.77
CA ILE A 24 18.69 -5.75 -48.91
C ILE A 24 19.39 -5.76 -47.55
N ILE A 25 20.72 -5.72 -47.50
CA ILE A 25 21.50 -5.70 -46.25
C ILE A 25 21.18 -4.45 -45.45
N SER A 26 21.12 -3.28 -46.10
CA SER A 26 20.73 -2.03 -45.44
C SER A 26 19.31 -2.08 -44.91
N GLY A 27 18.36 -2.65 -45.63
CA GLY A 27 16.99 -2.85 -45.22
C GLY A 27 16.88 -3.75 -43.97
N ILE A 28 17.60 -4.88 -43.98
CA ILE A 28 17.65 -5.81 -42.81
C ILE A 28 18.25 -5.12 -41.62
N SER A 29 19.32 -4.35 -41.80
CA SER A 29 19.95 -3.61 -40.70
C SER A 29 18.99 -2.57 -40.08
N VAL A 30 18.26 -1.81 -40.88
CA VAL A 30 17.26 -0.84 -40.43
C VAL A 30 16.13 -1.55 -39.69
N CYS A 31 15.61 -2.65 -40.25
CA CYS A 31 14.59 -3.45 -39.56
C CYS A 31 15.10 -4.01 -38.22
N GLY A 32 16.33 -4.51 -38.19
CA GLY A 32 16.94 -5.01 -36.94
C GLY A 32 17.04 -3.95 -35.85
N VAL A 33 17.53 -2.77 -36.21
CA VAL A 33 17.60 -1.65 -35.26
C VAL A 33 16.21 -1.20 -34.83
N ALA A 34 15.25 -1.11 -35.75
CA ALA A 34 13.88 -0.72 -35.43
C ALA A 34 13.20 -1.71 -34.49
N LEU A 35 13.36 -3.02 -34.70
CA LEU A 35 12.84 -4.05 -33.83
C LEU A 35 13.50 -4.03 -32.44
N ALA A 36 14.82 -3.84 -32.40
CA ALA A 36 15.56 -3.76 -31.14
C ALA A 36 15.12 -2.54 -30.29
N THR A 37 15.00 -1.37 -30.93
CA THR A 37 14.53 -0.16 -30.22
C THR A 37 13.07 -0.28 -29.79
N MET A 38 12.20 -0.86 -30.62
CA MET A 38 10.81 -1.13 -30.27
C MET A 38 10.72 -2.05 -29.06
N ALA A 39 11.46 -3.15 -29.05
CA ALA A 39 11.49 -4.09 -27.94
C ALA A 39 11.97 -3.42 -26.64
N MET A 40 13.01 -2.58 -26.73
CA MET A 40 13.54 -1.85 -25.58
C MET A 40 12.51 -0.86 -25.01
N VAL A 41 11.85 -0.09 -25.87
CA VAL A 41 10.81 0.86 -25.45
C VAL A 41 9.63 0.15 -24.82
N CYS A 42 9.16 -0.96 -25.42
CA CYS A 42 8.08 -1.76 -24.86
C CYS A 42 8.45 -2.31 -23.47
N THR A 43 9.66 -2.85 -23.31
CA THR A 43 10.12 -3.40 -22.04
C THR A 43 10.20 -2.32 -20.96
N LEU A 44 10.76 -1.15 -21.29
CA LEU A 44 10.83 -0.03 -20.35
C LEU A 44 9.44 0.51 -19.97
N SER A 45 8.53 0.58 -20.95
CA SER A 45 7.15 1.03 -20.68
C SER A 45 6.40 0.09 -19.74
N VAL A 46 6.53 -1.23 -19.95
CA VAL A 46 5.94 -2.24 -19.05
C VAL A 46 6.56 -2.15 -17.65
N PHE A 47 7.88 -2.02 -17.59
CA PHE A 47 8.59 -1.93 -16.31
C PHE A 47 8.20 -0.67 -15.51
N ASN A 48 8.12 0.49 -16.18
CA ASN A 48 7.68 1.73 -15.54
C ASN A 48 6.22 1.62 -15.06
N GLY A 49 5.31 1.12 -15.90
CA GLY A 49 3.92 0.92 -15.49
C GLY A 49 3.77 -0.06 -14.33
N PHE A 50 4.61 -1.09 -14.27
CA PHE A 50 4.63 -2.01 -13.14
C PHE A 50 5.15 -1.32 -11.87
N GLN A 51 6.22 -0.52 -11.95
CA GLN A 51 6.74 0.24 -10.81
C GLN A 51 5.71 1.21 -10.25
N ASP A 52 5.01 1.96 -11.11
CA ASP A 52 3.96 2.88 -10.69
C ASP A 52 2.82 2.14 -9.98
N THR A 53 2.36 1.02 -10.54
CA THR A 53 1.31 0.20 -9.92
C THR A 53 1.75 -0.35 -8.55
N VAL A 54 2.98 -0.83 -8.45
CA VAL A 54 3.52 -1.33 -7.17
C VAL A 54 3.68 -0.19 -6.16
N ALA A 55 4.18 0.98 -6.58
CA ALA A 55 4.29 2.14 -5.72
C ALA A 55 2.93 2.55 -5.16
N ASP A 56 1.90 2.63 -6.00
CA ASP A 56 0.54 2.97 -5.59
C ASP A 56 -0.04 1.99 -4.56
N LEU A 57 0.27 0.69 -4.68
CA LEU A 57 -0.19 -0.32 -3.73
C LEU A 57 0.46 -0.18 -2.33
N PHE A 58 1.73 0.23 -2.29
CA PHE A 58 2.44 0.41 -1.01
C PHE A 58 2.17 1.77 -0.35
N THR A 59 1.96 2.82 -1.12
CA THR A 59 1.80 4.18 -0.60
C THR A 59 0.48 4.42 0.13
N VAL A 60 -0.55 3.60 -0.09
CA VAL A 60 -1.86 3.81 0.55
C VAL A 60 -1.83 3.55 2.06
N PHE A 61 -1.02 2.59 2.52
CA PHE A 61 -0.91 2.24 3.94
C PHE A 61 0.43 2.61 4.57
N ASP A 62 1.46 2.78 3.76
CA ASP A 62 2.82 3.03 4.23
C ASP A 62 3.17 4.51 4.02
N PRO A 63 3.63 5.18 5.07
CA PRO A 63 4.13 6.55 4.97
C PRO A 63 5.45 6.59 4.19
N GLU A 64 5.80 7.74 3.62
CA GLU A 64 7.08 7.95 2.94
C GLU A 64 8.28 7.64 3.85
N LEU A 65 8.12 7.89 5.15
CA LEU A 65 9.15 7.60 6.15
C LEU A 65 8.53 6.94 7.38
N LYS A 66 9.06 5.78 7.76
CA LYS A 66 8.66 5.04 8.97
C LYS A 66 9.82 4.97 9.95
N VAL A 67 9.64 5.54 11.14
CA VAL A 67 10.60 5.43 12.24
C VAL A 67 10.23 4.23 13.10
N THR A 68 11.15 3.28 13.22
CA THR A 68 10.96 2.06 14.02
C THR A 68 12.08 1.93 15.04
N ILE A 69 11.79 1.19 16.13
CA ILE A 69 12.80 0.89 17.14
C ILE A 69 13.75 -0.22 16.65
N ALA A 70 15.04 -0.08 16.97
CA ALA A 70 16.02 -1.09 16.63
C ALA A 70 15.92 -2.34 17.52
N GLU A 71 15.58 -2.15 18.79
CA GLU A 71 15.43 -3.25 19.76
C GLU A 71 14.16 -3.04 20.57
N GLY A 72 13.33 -4.09 20.68
CA GLY A 72 12.04 -4.04 21.39
C GLY A 72 10.84 -3.93 20.46
N LYS A 73 9.68 -3.57 21.01
CA LYS A 73 8.42 -3.46 20.24
C LYS A 73 7.89 -2.04 20.16
N VAL A 74 8.14 -1.23 21.14
CA VAL A 74 7.61 0.14 21.24
C VAL A 74 8.64 1.07 21.86
N PHE A 75 8.56 2.33 21.53
CA PHE A 75 9.31 3.42 22.12
C PHE A 75 8.37 4.48 22.67
N ASP A 76 8.90 5.35 23.52
CA ASP A 76 8.12 6.45 24.06
C ASP A 76 7.99 7.56 23.02
N ALA A 77 6.74 7.88 22.68
CA ALA A 77 6.41 8.98 21.78
C ALA A 77 6.86 10.36 22.31
N GLN A 78 7.07 10.47 23.63
CA GLN A 78 7.57 11.68 24.28
C GLN A 78 9.11 11.79 24.26
N ASP A 79 9.82 10.82 23.64
CA ASP A 79 11.29 10.91 23.50
C ASP A 79 11.68 12.25 22.82
N PRO A 80 12.63 13.00 23.41
CA PRO A 80 13.04 14.31 22.86
C PRO A 80 13.43 14.28 21.39
N ARG A 81 13.97 13.15 20.91
CA ARG A 81 14.34 12.96 19.51
C ARG A 81 13.11 12.93 18.59
N ILE A 82 12.03 12.27 19.02
CA ILE A 82 10.77 12.23 18.28
C ILE A 82 10.11 13.61 18.29
N GLN A 83 10.12 14.30 19.42
CA GLN A 83 9.61 15.67 19.52
C GLN A 83 10.40 16.66 18.64
N ALA A 84 11.72 16.47 18.51
CA ALA A 84 12.53 17.26 17.58
C ALA A 84 12.15 17.03 16.12
N ILE A 85 11.87 15.78 15.72
CA ILE A 85 11.38 15.46 14.37
C ILE A 85 10.03 16.14 14.11
N ARG A 86 9.11 16.11 15.08
CA ARG A 86 7.79 16.76 14.98
C ARG A 86 7.85 18.27 14.72
N GLN A 87 8.94 18.92 15.13
CA GLN A 87 9.15 20.36 14.99
C GLN A 87 9.94 20.75 13.73
N MET A 88 10.38 19.77 12.93
CA MET A 88 11.09 20.04 11.67
C MET A 88 10.13 20.63 10.64
N PRO A 89 10.52 21.71 9.95
CA PRO A 89 9.65 22.33 8.93
C PRO A 89 9.46 21.46 7.67
N GLU A 90 10.29 20.44 7.49
CA GLU A 90 10.22 19.47 6.40
C GLU A 90 9.21 18.35 6.69
N VAL A 91 8.73 18.23 7.93
CA VAL A 91 7.76 17.21 8.35
C VAL A 91 6.36 17.84 8.35
N ASP A 92 5.56 17.49 7.37
CA ASP A 92 4.19 17.98 7.23
C ASP A 92 3.25 17.29 8.22
N VAL A 93 3.25 15.96 8.24
CA VAL A 93 2.42 15.16 9.14
C VAL A 93 3.26 14.07 9.80
N LEU A 94 3.19 13.99 11.13
CA LEU A 94 3.74 12.90 11.91
C LEU A 94 2.63 12.25 12.73
N THR A 95 2.40 10.96 12.50
CA THR A 95 1.41 10.16 13.23
C THR A 95 2.08 9.00 13.96
N GLU A 96 1.49 8.60 15.05
CA GLU A 96 1.94 7.46 15.85
C GLU A 96 1.07 6.24 15.51
N THR A 97 1.70 5.10 15.34
CA THR A 97 1.02 3.85 15.05
C THR A 97 1.49 2.74 15.97
N LEU A 98 0.58 1.84 16.32
CA LEU A 98 0.86 0.66 17.12
C LEU A 98 0.29 -0.57 16.42
N GLU A 99 1.14 -1.53 16.10
CA GLU A 99 0.73 -2.77 15.44
C GLU A 99 0.90 -3.95 16.39
N GLU A 100 -0.15 -4.74 16.57
CA GLU A 100 -0.13 -5.97 17.40
C GLU A 100 -0.97 -7.07 16.76
N ASN A 101 -0.53 -8.31 16.98
CA ASN A 101 -1.35 -9.47 16.63
C ASN A 101 -2.45 -9.65 17.67
N ALA A 102 -3.67 -9.75 17.20
CA ALA A 102 -4.84 -9.97 18.05
C ALA A 102 -5.72 -11.09 17.51
N MET A 103 -6.43 -11.74 18.40
CA MET A 103 -7.52 -12.60 18.02
C MET A 103 -8.78 -11.73 17.92
N VAL A 104 -9.41 -11.77 16.75
CA VAL A 104 -10.66 -11.06 16.46
C VAL A 104 -11.78 -12.06 16.42
N GLN A 105 -12.85 -11.79 17.14
CA GLN A 105 -14.04 -12.65 17.20
C GLN A 105 -15.28 -11.85 16.84
N TYR A 106 -16.11 -12.46 15.99
CA TYR A 106 -17.45 -11.98 15.69
C TYR A 106 -18.44 -13.14 15.81
N LYS A 107 -19.34 -13.07 16.78
CA LYS A 107 -20.25 -14.18 17.12
C LYS A 107 -19.48 -15.49 17.36
N ASP A 108 -19.75 -16.50 16.55
CA ASP A 108 -19.16 -17.83 16.67
C ASP A 108 -17.87 -18.00 15.84
N ARG A 109 -17.45 -16.96 15.10
CA ARG A 109 -16.26 -17.00 14.24
C ARG A 109 -15.13 -16.21 14.85
N GLN A 110 -13.95 -16.75 14.76
CA GLN A 110 -12.72 -16.10 15.25
C GLN A 110 -11.57 -16.32 14.29
N THR A 111 -10.68 -15.36 14.23
CA THR A 111 -9.44 -15.45 13.43
C THR A 111 -8.34 -14.57 14.03
N MET A 112 -7.10 -14.82 13.63
CA MET A 112 -5.99 -13.96 13.98
C MET A 112 -5.87 -12.85 12.95
N ALA A 113 -5.69 -11.62 13.42
CA ALA A 113 -5.48 -10.46 12.57
C ALA A 113 -4.42 -9.54 13.17
N VAL A 114 -3.78 -8.74 12.33
CA VAL A 114 -2.93 -7.63 12.76
C VAL A 114 -3.82 -6.42 12.95
N ILE A 115 -3.82 -5.86 14.15
CA ILE A 115 -4.53 -4.62 14.46
C ILE A 115 -3.52 -3.49 14.44
N LYS A 116 -3.82 -2.44 13.69
CA LYS A 116 -3.05 -1.21 13.62
C LYS A 116 -3.85 -0.09 14.29
N GLY A 117 -3.44 0.28 15.50
CA GLY A 117 -3.94 1.48 16.17
C GLY A 117 -3.26 2.70 15.59
N VAL A 118 -4.02 3.71 15.24
CA VAL A 118 -3.55 4.96 14.63
C VAL A 118 -4.16 6.17 15.31
N GLN A 119 -3.52 7.33 15.17
CA GLN A 119 -4.06 8.59 15.65
C GLN A 119 -5.09 9.17 14.67
N ASN A 120 -5.89 10.13 15.14
CA ASN A 120 -6.94 10.78 14.35
C ASN A 120 -6.41 11.56 13.12
N ASN A 121 -5.12 11.91 13.10
CA ASN A 121 -4.49 12.57 11.97
C ASN A 121 -3.95 11.59 10.89
N PHE A 122 -4.25 10.31 11.02
CA PHE A 122 -3.78 9.29 10.09
C PHE A 122 -4.30 9.50 8.65
N GLU A 123 -5.49 10.03 8.50
CA GLU A 123 -6.08 10.40 7.20
C GLU A 123 -5.25 11.43 6.44
N GLN A 124 -4.56 12.32 7.16
CA GLN A 124 -3.72 13.36 6.54
C GLN A 124 -2.41 12.79 5.98
N LEU A 125 -1.98 11.64 6.50
CA LEU A 125 -0.74 10.99 6.07
C LEU A 125 -0.94 10.08 4.86
N THR A 126 -2.12 9.50 4.72
CA THR A 126 -2.41 8.44 3.75
C THR A 126 -3.66 8.77 2.94
N ALA A 127 -3.68 8.36 1.67
CA ALA A 127 -4.87 8.47 0.82
C ALA A 127 -5.89 7.37 1.13
N ILE A 128 -6.21 7.19 2.45
CA ILE A 128 -7.02 6.08 2.94
C ILE A 128 -8.41 6.03 2.31
N ASP A 129 -8.98 7.19 2.00
CA ASP A 129 -10.30 7.30 1.37
C ASP A 129 -10.37 6.62 -0.01
N SER A 130 -9.24 6.53 -0.69
CA SER A 130 -9.17 5.92 -2.03
C SER A 130 -9.40 4.41 -2.03
N ILE A 131 -9.21 3.76 -0.89
CA ILE A 131 -9.34 2.30 -0.72
C ILE A 131 -10.52 1.91 0.17
N LEU A 132 -11.30 2.89 0.65
CA LEU A 132 -12.50 2.62 1.43
C LEU A 132 -13.66 2.22 0.51
N TYR A 133 -14.36 1.19 0.91
CA TYR A 133 -15.60 0.73 0.28
C TYR A 133 -16.72 0.66 1.31
N GLY A 134 -17.83 1.33 1.03
CA GLY A 134 -19.01 1.36 1.91
C GLY A 134 -19.73 2.69 1.85
N ALA A 135 -20.77 2.85 2.67
CA ALA A 135 -21.58 4.05 2.74
C ALA A 135 -21.28 4.93 4.00
N GLY A 136 -20.28 4.53 4.78
CA GLY A 136 -19.81 5.28 5.94
C GLY A 136 -18.60 6.14 5.64
N GLU A 137 -17.96 6.64 6.68
CA GLU A 137 -16.75 7.44 6.65
C GLU A 137 -15.65 6.75 7.47
N PHE A 138 -14.40 7.12 7.25
CA PHE A 138 -13.31 6.67 8.10
C PHE A 138 -13.44 7.34 9.47
N LEU A 139 -13.90 6.59 10.45
CA LEU A 139 -14.10 7.07 11.80
C LEU A 139 -13.45 6.08 12.77
N LEU A 140 -12.66 6.60 13.71
CA LEU A 140 -11.97 5.80 14.71
C LEU A 140 -12.66 5.87 16.08
N ASN A 141 -13.23 7.03 16.42
CA ASN A 141 -13.87 7.26 17.70
C ASN A 141 -14.89 8.40 17.61
N ASP A 142 -16.04 8.28 18.28
CA ASP A 142 -17.06 9.32 18.37
C ASP A 142 -17.32 9.80 19.82
N SER A 143 -16.38 9.60 20.72
CA SER A 143 -16.47 9.90 22.16
C SER A 143 -17.35 8.93 22.98
N ILE A 144 -18.05 8.01 22.34
CA ILE A 144 -18.91 7.01 23.00
C ILE A 144 -18.36 5.61 22.76
N VAL A 145 -17.99 5.32 21.53
CA VAL A 145 -17.51 4.00 21.10
C VAL A 145 -16.30 4.13 20.19
N ASP A 146 -15.48 3.08 20.20
CA ASP A 146 -14.36 2.93 19.28
C ASP A 146 -14.79 2.16 18.05
N TYR A 147 -14.34 2.64 16.88
CA TYR A 147 -14.64 2.04 15.60
C TYR A 147 -13.40 1.34 15.02
N GLY A 148 -13.65 0.28 14.27
CA GLY A 148 -12.60 -0.45 13.56
C GLY A 148 -12.95 -0.68 12.11
N VAL A 149 -12.06 -0.28 11.22
CA VAL A 149 -12.16 -0.53 9.80
C VAL A 149 -11.45 -1.83 9.47
N MET A 150 -12.19 -2.79 8.92
CA MET A 150 -11.66 -4.10 8.57
C MET A 150 -11.24 -4.17 7.11
N GLY A 151 -10.24 -4.99 6.81
CA GLY A 151 -9.97 -5.41 5.43
C GLY A 151 -11.08 -6.34 4.92
N ILE A 152 -11.36 -6.30 3.61
CA ILE A 152 -12.43 -7.09 2.97
C ILE A 152 -12.25 -8.60 3.17
N GLU A 153 -11.03 -9.08 3.27
CA GLU A 153 -10.70 -10.47 3.52
C GLU A 153 -11.13 -10.89 4.95
N LEU A 154 -10.90 -10.02 5.94
CA LEU A 154 -11.32 -10.25 7.32
C LEU A 154 -12.86 -10.27 7.43
N VAL A 155 -13.54 -9.39 6.72
CA VAL A 155 -15.01 -9.37 6.59
C VAL A 155 -15.53 -10.69 6.05
N SER A 156 -14.90 -11.22 5.01
CA SER A 156 -15.26 -12.51 4.42
C SER A 156 -15.03 -13.67 5.39
N THR A 157 -13.88 -13.68 6.07
CA THR A 157 -13.51 -14.74 7.02
C THR A 157 -14.46 -14.79 8.22
N LEU A 158 -14.76 -13.63 8.79
CA LEU A 158 -15.67 -13.52 9.94
C LEU A 158 -17.14 -13.57 9.54
N GLY A 159 -17.47 -13.33 8.26
CA GLY A 159 -18.84 -13.30 7.76
C GLY A 159 -19.68 -12.15 8.33
N THR A 160 -19.04 -11.00 8.58
CA THR A 160 -19.71 -9.86 9.22
C THR A 160 -20.57 -9.04 8.26
N GLY A 161 -20.17 -8.95 6.99
CA GLY A 161 -20.61 -7.90 6.09
C GLY A 161 -19.88 -6.57 6.34
N ILE A 162 -20.12 -5.58 5.47
CA ILE A 162 -19.47 -4.25 5.56
C ILE A 162 -19.96 -3.50 6.82
N ARG A 163 -21.25 -3.58 7.08
CA ARG A 163 -21.89 -2.99 8.25
C ARG A 163 -22.33 -4.09 9.19
N PHE A 164 -21.63 -4.26 10.28
CA PHE A 164 -22.01 -5.22 11.34
C PHE A 164 -22.67 -4.49 12.53
N VAL A 165 -23.63 -5.14 13.13
CA VAL A 165 -24.46 -4.58 14.22
C VAL A 165 -23.86 -4.95 15.59
N ASP A 166 -23.45 -6.22 15.73
CA ASP A 166 -22.79 -6.68 16.95
C ASP A 166 -21.33 -6.24 16.96
N PRO A 167 -20.77 -5.81 18.11
CA PRO A 167 -19.39 -5.39 18.17
C PRO A 167 -18.41 -6.54 17.88
N LEU A 168 -17.31 -6.21 17.24
CA LEU A 168 -16.14 -7.08 17.17
C LEU A 168 -15.48 -7.17 18.53
N GLN A 169 -15.19 -8.36 18.97
CA GLN A 169 -14.41 -8.61 20.18
C GLN A 169 -12.94 -8.79 19.81
N ILE A 170 -12.06 -8.04 20.44
CA ILE A 170 -10.64 -8.08 20.21
C ILE A 170 -9.94 -8.57 21.45
N TYR A 171 -9.06 -9.53 21.29
CA TYR A 171 -8.24 -10.09 22.35
C TYR A 171 -6.77 -9.86 22.04
N ILE A 172 -6.12 -8.99 22.79
CA ILE A 172 -4.71 -8.65 22.67
C ILE A 172 -3.95 -9.24 23.84
N PRO A 173 -2.89 -10.02 23.62
CA PRO A 173 -2.07 -10.54 24.72
C PRO A 173 -1.48 -9.41 25.58
N LYS A 174 -1.54 -9.54 26.89
CA LYS A 174 -0.88 -8.60 27.80
C LYS A 174 0.63 -8.68 27.64
N ARG A 175 1.28 -7.54 27.52
CA ARG A 175 2.74 -7.46 27.38
C ARG A 175 3.51 -7.84 28.64
N SER A 176 2.91 -7.64 29.79
CA SER A 176 3.52 -7.91 31.09
C SER A 176 2.57 -8.74 31.96
N GLY A 177 3.10 -9.79 32.58
CA GLY A 177 2.37 -10.65 33.49
C GLY A 177 2.74 -12.12 33.30
N LYS A 178 2.62 -12.91 34.38
CA LYS A 178 2.74 -14.35 34.27
C LYS A 178 1.42 -14.90 33.74
N VAL A 179 1.50 -15.78 32.75
CA VAL A 179 0.30 -16.50 32.26
C VAL A 179 -0.30 -17.28 33.42
N ASN A 180 -1.53 -16.93 33.76
CA ASN A 180 -2.27 -17.66 34.80
C ASN A 180 -2.92 -18.90 34.18
N MET A 181 -2.34 -20.06 34.44
CA MET A 181 -2.84 -21.34 33.90
C MET A 181 -4.26 -21.67 34.38
N ALA A 182 -4.69 -21.14 35.51
CA ALA A 182 -6.04 -21.35 36.05
C ALA A 182 -7.10 -20.46 35.38
N ASN A 183 -6.69 -19.31 34.83
CA ASN A 183 -7.56 -18.43 34.07
C ASN A 183 -6.79 -17.82 32.88
N PRO A 184 -6.71 -18.51 31.76
CA PRO A 184 -5.99 -18.02 30.56
C PRO A 184 -6.56 -16.72 30.00
N ALA A 185 -7.87 -16.49 30.14
CA ALA A 185 -8.53 -15.27 29.68
C ALA A 185 -8.01 -14.00 30.37
N ALA A 186 -7.56 -14.10 31.60
CA ALA A 186 -6.95 -12.98 32.33
C ALA A 186 -5.62 -12.49 31.71
N SER A 187 -5.02 -13.26 30.81
CA SER A 187 -3.78 -12.92 30.11
C SER A 187 -4.01 -12.04 28.87
N PHE A 188 -5.26 -11.78 28.51
CA PHE A 188 -5.64 -10.92 27.39
C PHE A 188 -6.29 -9.62 27.88
N ASN A 189 -6.07 -8.55 27.14
CA ASN A 189 -6.91 -7.37 27.18
C ASN A 189 -8.03 -7.61 26.16
N MET A 190 -9.25 -7.35 26.55
CA MET A 190 -10.43 -7.48 25.69
C MET A 190 -11.04 -6.11 25.46
N ASP A 191 -11.37 -5.83 24.23
CA ASP A 191 -12.03 -4.59 23.82
C ASP A 191 -13.06 -4.86 22.73
N TYR A 192 -13.92 -3.88 22.45
CA TYR A 192 -14.98 -3.96 21.48
C TYR A 192 -14.86 -2.85 20.44
N LEU A 193 -14.91 -3.23 19.16
CA LEU A 193 -14.95 -2.27 18.07
C LEU A 193 -16.27 -2.36 17.30
N TYR A 194 -16.78 -1.22 16.92
CA TYR A 194 -17.98 -1.10 16.10
C TYR A 194 -17.65 -0.81 14.65
N SER A 195 -18.61 -1.03 13.75
CA SER A 195 -18.42 -0.76 12.33
C SER A 195 -18.69 0.71 12.02
N PRO A 196 -17.76 1.41 11.37
CA PRO A 196 -18.04 2.74 10.82
C PRO A 196 -18.78 2.69 9.47
N GLY A 197 -19.10 1.49 8.98
CA GLY A 197 -19.83 1.26 7.72
C GLY A 197 -18.94 1.28 6.47
N VAL A 198 -17.64 1.21 6.64
CA VAL A 198 -16.64 1.10 5.57
C VAL A 198 -15.66 -0.02 5.85
N VAL A 199 -15.05 -0.53 4.80
CA VAL A 199 -14.02 -1.57 4.84
C VAL A 199 -12.90 -1.21 3.89
N PHE A 200 -11.70 -1.70 4.15
CA PHE A 200 -10.60 -1.59 3.20
C PHE A 200 -10.73 -2.62 2.09
N VAL A 201 -10.63 -2.16 0.86
CA VAL A 201 -10.52 -3.00 -0.31
C VAL A 201 -9.16 -2.75 -0.95
N VAL A 202 -8.17 -3.56 -0.58
CA VAL A 202 -6.89 -3.57 -1.28
C VAL A 202 -6.99 -4.66 -2.34
N ASN A 203 -7.00 -4.26 -3.59
CA ASN A 203 -6.95 -5.20 -4.70
C ASN A 203 -5.58 -5.88 -4.70
N GLN A 204 -5.47 -7.03 -4.06
CA GLN A 204 -4.40 -7.98 -4.35
C GLN A 204 -4.77 -8.66 -5.68
N GLN A 205 -4.27 -8.11 -6.77
CA GLN A 205 -4.25 -8.82 -8.06
C GLN A 205 -2.96 -9.61 -8.18
#